data_97b5c382be874f816bb7a8d723c7db84
#
_entry.id   97b5c382be874f816bb7a8d723c7db84
#
_cell.length_a   1.000
_cell.length_b   1.000
_cell.length_c   1.000
_cell.angle_alpha   90.00
_cell.angle_beta   90.00
_cell.angle_gamma   90.00
#
_symmetry.space_group_name_H-M   'P 1'
#
loop_
_entity.id
_entity.type
_entity.pdbx_description
1 polymer ?
#
loop_
_entity_poly.entity_id
_entity_poly.type
_entity_poly.pdbx_seq_one_letter_code
_entity_poly.pdbx_strand_id
1 'polypeptide(L)'
;MIEARAWLLLCPGLSRGTDGAVGGTPGPVTSALMAAFAAELGHQAVVVHSSRLVLGVEGGRLTLADTSGQPVPAPAVAYARLSTPQLSADREVTLLRHLAAMGTQLINPAEAVLAAVNKFWHLQQLAAAGIPVPDTRTHTDAPLEHVLDGGVPQPCVVKAVRGHRGRRVFLAADAKGLRAVAGSLDDRHPYLLQRYVAHSHGRDLRVIVVDRRAVAAAVRTAGDDRLVSNLAQGGTHTVCTGRYPDAEALAVEAANAIGLGVAGVDLLFEADGSFTVCEVNCNPTWRPDMPGIEEAIAVACRSRLETAG
;
A
#
# COMPACT_ATOMS: atom_id res chain seq x y z
N MET A 1 -8.24 24.35 -24.73
CA MET A 1 -7.96 23.00 -24.20
C MET A 1 -8.83 22.83 -22.97
N ILE A 2 -9.62 21.75 -22.90
CA ILE A 2 -10.39 21.44 -21.69
C ILE A 2 -9.33 20.99 -20.68
N GLU A 3 -9.18 21.76 -19.60
CA GLU A 3 -8.25 21.39 -18.52
C GLU A 3 -8.73 20.08 -17.89
N ALA A 4 -7.88 19.05 -17.96
CA ALA A 4 -8.16 17.77 -17.31
C ALA A 4 -8.14 17.99 -15.79
N ARG A 5 -9.30 17.83 -15.15
CA ARG A 5 -9.47 18.09 -13.71
C ARG A 5 -9.10 16.90 -12.82
N ALA A 6 -9.01 15.68 -13.39
CA ALA A 6 -8.65 14.46 -12.68
C ALA A 6 -7.43 13.78 -13.31
N TRP A 7 -6.49 13.34 -12.48
CA TRP A 7 -5.34 12.58 -12.93
C TRP A 7 -5.34 11.14 -12.41
N LEU A 8 -5.16 10.19 -13.33
CA LEU A 8 -4.59 8.90 -13.00
C LEU A 8 -3.07 9.03 -13.12
N LEU A 9 -2.41 9.24 -11.98
CA LEU A 9 -0.97 9.47 -11.92
C LEU A 9 -0.23 8.12 -11.84
N LEU A 10 0.57 7.82 -12.84
CA LEU A 10 1.40 6.64 -12.89
C LEU A 10 2.83 6.98 -12.48
N CYS A 11 3.30 6.38 -11.40
CA CYS A 11 4.67 6.49 -10.91
C CYS A 11 5.41 5.18 -11.22
N PRO A 12 5.96 5.03 -12.43
CA PRO A 12 6.72 3.84 -12.79
C PRO A 12 7.99 3.79 -11.94
N GLY A 13 8.25 2.65 -11.31
CA GLY A 13 9.52 2.45 -10.66
C GLY A 13 10.68 2.58 -11.65
N LEU A 14 11.88 2.89 -11.13
CA LEU A 14 13.12 2.80 -11.91
C LEU A 14 13.45 1.32 -12.21
N SER A 15 12.62 0.61 -12.95
CA SER A 15 13.11 -0.53 -13.73
C SER A 15 13.90 0.09 -14.88
N ARG A 16 15.21 0.12 -14.77
CA ARG A 16 16.09 0.32 -15.92
C ARG A 16 15.89 -0.88 -16.84
N GLY A 17 14.93 -0.76 -17.77
CA GLY A 17 15.06 -1.46 -19.03
C GLY A 17 16.35 -0.94 -19.67
N THR A 18 17.12 -1.82 -20.27
CA THR A 18 18.39 -1.54 -20.94
C THR A 18 18.30 -0.48 -22.03
N ASP A 19 17.12 0.04 -22.34
CA ASP A 19 16.84 0.86 -23.52
C ASP A 19 16.30 2.26 -23.24
N GLY A 20 16.31 2.76 -21.99
CA GLY A 20 15.91 4.15 -21.71
C GLY A 20 14.46 4.51 -22.06
N ALA A 21 13.66 3.58 -22.56
CA ALA A 21 12.28 3.80 -22.95
C ALA A 21 11.37 3.80 -21.70
N VAL A 22 10.90 4.96 -21.32
CA VAL A 22 9.75 5.17 -20.42
C VAL A 22 8.49 4.81 -21.21
N GLY A 23 8.16 3.50 -21.35
CA GLY A 23 7.05 3.09 -22.18
C GLY A 23 6.82 1.59 -22.31
N GLY A 24 6.88 0.85 -21.18
CA GLY A 24 6.36 -0.52 -21.16
C GLY A 24 4.83 -0.50 -21.29
N THR A 25 4.25 -1.51 -21.96
CA THR A 25 2.79 -1.70 -21.99
C THR A 25 2.26 -1.76 -20.56
N PRO A 26 1.21 -0.98 -20.21
CA PRO A 26 0.62 -1.03 -18.87
C PRO A 26 0.17 -2.45 -18.53
N GLY A 27 0.45 -2.89 -17.30
CA GLY A 27 -0.07 -4.18 -16.83
C GLY A 27 -1.60 -4.18 -16.74
N PRO A 28 -2.25 -5.37 -16.63
CA PRO A 28 -3.70 -5.51 -16.72
C PRO A 28 -4.48 -4.62 -15.76
N VAL A 29 -4.05 -4.52 -14.51
CA VAL A 29 -4.67 -3.63 -13.51
C VAL A 29 -4.59 -2.15 -13.93
N THR A 30 -3.46 -1.70 -14.44
CA THR A 30 -3.30 -0.31 -14.89
C THR A 30 -4.16 -0.04 -16.11
N SER A 31 -4.23 -0.98 -17.06
CA SER A 31 -5.08 -0.86 -18.24
C SER A 31 -6.57 -0.80 -17.87
N ALA A 32 -7.01 -1.62 -16.94
CA ALA A 32 -8.38 -1.60 -16.43
C ALA A 32 -8.73 -0.28 -15.72
N LEU A 33 -7.81 0.25 -14.89
CA LEU A 33 -7.97 1.57 -14.29
C LEU A 33 -8.08 2.69 -15.34
N MET A 34 -7.24 2.65 -16.37
CA MET A 34 -7.31 3.65 -17.46
C MET A 34 -8.68 3.60 -18.15
N ALA A 35 -9.20 2.39 -18.41
CA ALA A 35 -10.52 2.20 -19.02
C ALA A 35 -11.64 2.72 -18.09
N ALA A 36 -11.60 2.41 -16.79
CA ALA A 36 -12.58 2.88 -15.81
C ALA A 36 -12.57 4.42 -15.68
N PHE A 37 -11.39 5.05 -15.64
CA PHE A 37 -11.27 6.50 -15.62
C PHE A 37 -11.83 7.14 -16.89
N ALA A 38 -11.56 6.55 -18.06
CA ALA A 38 -12.11 7.04 -19.33
C ALA A 38 -13.64 6.92 -19.39
N ALA A 39 -14.18 5.81 -18.90
CA ALA A 39 -15.62 5.57 -18.88
C ALA A 39 -16.36 6.49 -17.90
N GLU A 40 -15.80 6.68 -16.70
CA GLU A 40 -16.46 7.40 -15.60
C GLU A 40 -16.28 8.93 -15.67
N LEU A 41 -15.11 9.41 -16.10
CA LEU A 41 -14.73 10.82 -16.08
C LEU A 41 -14.60 11.42 -17.48
N GLY A 42 -14.53 10.61 -18.53
CA GLY A 42 -14.42 11.03 -19.92
C GLY A 42 -13.24 12.00 -20.13
N HIS A 43 -13.52 13.13 -20.77
CA HIS A 43 -12.53 14.16 -21.07
C HIS A 43 -11.99 14.91 -19.84
N GLN A 44 -12.59 14.73 -18.66
CA GLN A 44 -12.11 15.34 -17.41
C GLN A 44 -10.91 14.59 -16.83
N ALA A 45 -10.65 13.38 -17.27
CA ALA A 45 -9.54 12.56 -16.79
C ALA A 45 -8.41 12.46 -17.81
N VAL A 46 -7.19 12.44 -17.29
CA VAL A 46 -5.99 12.17 -18.09
C VAL A 46 -5.05 11.24 -17.33
N VAL A 47 -4.34 10.39 -18.07
CA VAL A 47 -3.26 9.56 -17.54
C VAL A 47 -1.96 10.34 -17.62
N VAL A 48 -1.33 10.55 -16.48
CA VAL A 48 -0.08 11.30 -16.36
C VAL A 48 1.02 10.43 -15.80
N HIS A 49 2.18 10.42 -16.46
CA HIS A 49 3.37 9.75 -15.95
C HIS A 49 4.22 10.73 -15.13
N SER A 50 4.56 10.36 -13.89
CA SER A 50 5.39 11.20 -13.02
C SER A 50 6.75 11.56 -13.62
N SER A 51 7.29 10.69 -14.48
CA SER A 51 8.56 10.92 -15.20
C SER A 51 8.51 12.07 -16.21
N ARG A 52 7.32 12.60 -16.51
CA ARG A 52 7.13 13.75 -17.41
C ARG A 52 6.90 15.06 -16.67
N LEU A 53 6.95 15.02 -15.33
CA LEU A 53 6.68 16.19 -14.50
C LEU A 53 7.97 16.71 -13.88
N VAL A 54 8.09 18.05 -13.87
CA VAL A 54 9.15 18.79 -13.20
C VAL A 54 8.51 19.69 -12.18
N LEU A 55 8.93 19.57 -10.92
CA LEU A 55 8.45 20.36 -9.79
C LEU A 55 9.36 21.56 -9.59
N GLY A 56 8.80 22.74 -9.34
CA GLY A 56 9.57 23.94 -9.12
C GLY A 56 9.05 24.79 -7.98
N VAL A 57 9.89 25.70 -7.52
CA VAL A 57 9.54 26.83 -6.66
C VAL A 57 10.14 28.07 -7.32
N GLU A 58 9.29 28.92 -7.88
CA GLU A 58 9.69 30.11 -8.64
C GLU A 58 8.96 31.34 -8.12
N GLY A 59 9.70 32.38 -7.83
CA GLY A 59 9.14 33.61 -7.24
C GLY A 59 8.33 33.35 -5.95
N GLY A 60 8.72 32.37 -5.15
CA GLY A 60 8.03 31.99 -3.91
C GLY A 60 6.71 31.21 -4.13
N ARG A 61 6.45 30.72 -5.34
CA ARG A 61 5.25 29.95 -5.69
C ARG A 61 5.64 28.57 -6.19
N LEU A 62 4.79 27.58 -5.90
CA LEU A 62 4.93 26.24 -6.46
C LEU A 62 4.60 26.26 -7.95
N THR A 63 5.43 25.62 -8.76
CA THR A 63 5.25 25.48 -10.20
C THR A 63 5.33 24.02 -10.60
N LEU A 64 4.59 23.67 -11.64
CA LEU A 64 4.59 22.35 -12.26
C LEU A 64 4.76 22.53 -13.76
N ALA A 65 5.71 21.83 -14.33
CA ALA A 65 6.00 21.87 -15.76
C ALA A 65 6.18 20.46 -16.31
N ASP A 66 6.08 20.30 -17.61
CA ASP A 66 6.53 19.10 -18.29
C ASP A 66 8.07 19.12 -18.52
N THR A 67 8.60 18.01 -19.03
CA THR A 67 10.04 17.90 -19.33
C THR A 67 10.54 18.79 -20.48
N SER A 68 9.63 19.48 -21.21
CA SER A 68 9.97 20.51 -22.19
C SER A 68 9.96 21.92 -21.59
N GLY A 69 9.61 22.04 -20.32
CA GLY A 69 9.48 23.33 -19.61
C GLY A 69 8.13 24.02 -19.78
N GLN A 70 7.15 23.34 -20.41
CA GLN A 70 5.81 23.94 -20.56
C GLN A 70 5.05 23.81 -19.23
N PRO A 71 4.39 24.89 -18.75
CA PRO A 71 3.57 24.84 -17.56
C PRO A 71 2.45 23.79 -17.67
N VAL A 72 2.27 23.03 -16.59
CA VAL A 72 1.20 22.03 -16.46
C VAL A 72 0.29 22.45 -15.31
N PRO A 73 -1.02 22.60 -15.52
CA PRO A 73 -1.95 22.91 -14.43
C PRO A 73 -2.07 21.71 -13.49
N ALA A 74 -2.05 21.96 -12.19
CA ALA A 74 -2.32 20.91 -11.21
C ALA A 74 -3.79 20.47 -11.31
N PRO A 75 -4.10 19.18 -11.20
CA PRO A 75 -5.49 18.69 -11.27
C PRO A 75 -6.25 19.04 -9.99
N ALA A 76 -7.57 19.07 -10.05
CA ALA A 76 -8.39 19.16 -8.84
C ALA A 76 -8.33 17.89 -8.00
N VAL A 77 -8.26 16.71 -8.66
CA VAL A 77 -8.20 15.40 -8.00
C VAL A 77 -7.13 14.52 -8.64
N ALA A 78 -6.42 13.71 -7.85
CA ALA A 78 -5.51 12.70 -8.38
C ALA A 78 -5.55 11.38 -7.60
N TYR A 79 -5.52 10.27 -8.34
CA TYR A 79 -5.20 8.95 -7.82
C TYR A 79 -3.85 8.49 -8.34
N ALA A 80 -2.93 8.16 -7.43
CA ALA A 80 -1.58 7.76 -7.79
C ALA A 80 -1.37 6.25 -7.66
N ARG A 81 -0.89 5.63 -8.76
CA ARG A 81 -0.34 4.26 -8.76
C ARG A 81 1.16 4.35 -8.55
N LEU A 82 1.58 4.03 -7.34
CA LEU A 82 2.95 4.20 -6.89
C LEU A 82 3.78 2.94 -7.14
N SER A 83 5.07 3.10 -7.28
CA SER A 83 6.02 1.99 -7.25
C SER A 83 6.48 1.73 -5.82
N THR A 84 5.76 0.89 -5.10
CA THR A 84 6.01 0.60 -3.68
C THR A 84 7.44 0.18 -3.31
N PRO A 85 8.20 -0.56 -4.14
CA PRO A 85 9.59 -0.88 -3.80
C PRO A 85 10.51 0.33 -3.64
N GLN A 86 10.08 1.50 -4.12
CA GLN A 86 10.93 2.69 -4.25
C GLN A 86 10.42 3.89 -3.47
N LEU A 87 9.36 3.75 -2.71
CA LEU A 87 8.94 4.73 -1.70
C LEU A 87 10.01 4.98 -0.61
N SER A 88 11.15 4.32 -0.70
CA SER A 88 12.35 4.63 0.08
C SER A 88 13.06 5.91 -0.36
N ALA A 89 12.74 6.42 -1.55
CA ALA A 89 13.37 7.61 -2.10
C ALA A 89 12.33 8.73 -2.16
N ASP A 90 12.08 9.50 -1.32
CA ASP A 90 11.19 10.66 -1.16
C ASP A 90 10.48 11.22 -2.42
N ARG A 91 10.74 10.67 -3.62
CA ARG A 91 10.27 11.20 -4.91
C ARG A 91 8.76 11.19 -5.06
N GLU A 92 8.14 10.03 -4.81
CA GLU A 92 6.69 9.88 -4.93
C GLU A 92 6.00 10.74 -3.88
N VAL A 93 6.52 10.75 -2.66
CA VAL A 93 6.00 11.59 -1.57
C VAL A 93 6.20 13.07 -1.89
N THR A 94 7.35 13.47 -2.43
CA THR A 94 7.61 14.84 -2.85
C THR A 94 6.58 15.31 -3.90
N LEU A 95 6.29 14.48 -4.92
CA LEU A 95 5.28 14.80 -5.92
C LEU A 95 3.88 14.93 -5.31
N LEU A 96 3.47 13.97 -4.45
CA LEU A 96 2.17 14.02 -3.79
C LEU A 96 2.02 15.27 -2.91
N ARG A 97 3.03 15.61 -2.12
CA ARG A 97 3.03 16.83 -1.28
C ARG A 97 2.98 18.11 -2.12
N HIS A 98 3.70 18.13 -3.22
CA HIS A 98 3.70 19.27 -4.15
C HIS A 98 2.31 19.49 -4.74
N LEU A 99 1.68 18.43 -5.28
CA LEU A 99 0.32 18.50 -5.80
C LEU A 99 -0.70 18.92 -4.74
N ALA A 100 -0.62 18.34 -3.54
CA ALA A 100 -1.50 18.72 -2.43
C ALA A 100 -1.34 20.19 -2.04
N ALA A 101 -0.11 20.70 -1.99
CA ALA A 101 0.17 22.10 -1.69
C ALA A 101 -0.28 23.06 -2.82
N MET A 102 -0.43 22.56 -4.03
CA MET A 102 -1.06 23.27 -5.17
C MET A 102 -2.59 23.16 -5.18
N GLY A 103 -3.21 22.51 -4.19
CA GLY A 103 -4.67 22.39 -4.04
C GLY A 103 -5.28 21.10 -4.57
N THR A 104 -4.48 20.15 -5.08
CA THR A 104 -4.99 18.85 -5.55
C THR A 104 -5.50 18.00 -4.39
N GLN A 105 -6.73 17.49 -4.48
CA GLN A 105 -7.25 16.47 -3.60
C GLN A 105 -6.70 15.09 -4.00
N LEU A 106 -5.86 14.54 -3.15
CA LEU A 106 -5.29 13.20 -3.37
C LEU A 106 -6.22 12.12 -2.79
N ILE A 107 -6.50 11.06 -3.55
CA ILE A 107 -7.25 9.90 -3.03
C ILE A 107 -6.49 9.23 -1.88
N ASN A 108 -5.17 9.08 -2.01
CA ASN A 108 -4.28 8.68 -0.93
C ASN A 108 -3.33 9.84 -0.61
N PRO A 109 -3.54 10.58 0.49
CA PRO A 109 -2.67 11.66 0.90
C PRO A 109 -1.23 11.20 1.18
N ALA A 110 -0.27 12.10 0.98
CA ALA A 110 1.15 11.79 1.13
C ALA A 110 1.51 11.21 2.52
N GLU A 111 0.92 11.75 3.58
CA GLU A 111 1.17 11.31 4.96
C GLU A 111 0.61 9.89 5.22
N ALA A 112 -0.57 9.58 4.67
CA ALA A 112 -1.15 8.24 4.73
C ALA A 112 -0.31 7.21 3.95
N VAL A 113 0.23 7.61 2.79
CA VAL A 113 1.17 6.78 2.02
C VAL A 113 2.43 6.50 2.83
N LEU A 114 3.04 7.51 3.46
CA LEU A 114 4.21 7.34 4.31
C LEU A 114 3.95 6.40 5.49
N ALA A 115 2.82 6.57 6.17
CA ALA A 115 2.42 5.70 7.27
C ALA A 115 2.29 4.24 6.81
N ALA A 116 1.63 4.00 5.67
CA ALA A 116 1.42 2.65 5.15
C ALA A 116 2.71 1.95 4.70
N VAL A 117 3.72 2.69 4.22
CA VAL A 117 5.00 2.11 3.76
C VAL A 117 5.85 1.58 4.89
N ASN A 118 5.75 2.15 6.07
CA ASN A 118 6.46 1.69 7.26
C ASN A 118 5.54 0.79 8.09
N LYS A 119 5.84 -0.51 8.13
CA LYS A 119 5.01 -1.51 8.81
C LYS A 119 4.81 -1.24 10.30
N PHE A 120 5.73 -0.56 10.97
CA PHE A 120 5.55 -0.23 12.37
C PHE A 120 4.69 1.03 12.56
N TRP A 121 4.83 2.03 11.68
CA TRP A 121 4.03 3.25 11.76
C TRP A 121 2.54 2.98 11.58
N HIS A 122 2.16 2.14 10.60
CA HIS A 122 0.75 1.80 10.49
C HIS A 122 0.25 0.96 11.67
N LEU A 123 1.05 0.03 12.23
CA LEU A 123 0.67 -0.69 13.44
C LEU A 123 0.49 0.24 14.65
N GLN A 124 1.32 1.28 14.81
CA GLN A 124 1.15 2.30 15.85
C GLN A 124 -0.18 3.05 15.69
N GLN A 125 -0.52 3.49 14.47
CA GLN A 125 -1.77 4.19 14.20
C GLN A 125 -3.00 3.29 14.42
N LEU A 126 -2.94 2.04 13.96
CA LEU A 126 -4.00 1.07 14.18
C LEU A 126 -4.22 0.79 15.67
N ALA A 127 -3.15 0.54 16.42
CA ALA A 127 -3.22 0.31 17.86
C ALA A 127 -3.76 1.53 18.61
N ALA A 128 -3.34 2.75 18.23
CA ALA A 128 -3.87 3.99 18.81
C ALA A 128 -5.37 4.19 18.50
N ALA A 129 -5.87 3.66 17.40
CA ALA A 129 -7.29 3.64 17.04
C ALA A 129 -8.07 2.47 17.66
N GLY A 130 -7.44 1.62 18.48
CA GLY A 130 -8.08 0.45 19.08
C GLY A 130 -8.33 -0.72 18.12
N ILE A 131 -7.74 -0.68 16.93
CA ILE A 131 -7.86 -1.74 15.94
C ILE A 131 -6.95 -2.92 16.30
N PRO A 132 -7.44 -4.16 16.32
CA PRO A 132 -6.66 -5.32 16.71
C PRO A 132 -5.52 -5.58 15.71
N VAL A 133 -4.31 -5.65 16.25
CA VAL A 133 -3.07 -5.99 15.53
C VAL A 133 -2.31 -7.05 16.30
N PRO A 134 -1.51 -7.93 15.68
CA PRO A 134 -0.69 -8.89 16.41
C PRO A 134 0.35 -8.17 17.27
N ASP A 135 0.60 -8.66 18.49
CA ASP A 135 1.64 -8.14 19.35
C ASP A 135 2.96 -8.01 18.60
N THR A 136 3.51 -6.82 18.58
CA THR A 136 4.68 -6.50 17.75
C THR A 136 5.65 -5.64 18.53
N ARG A 137 6.94 -5.96 18.44
CA ARG A 137 8.04 -5.14 18.94
C ARG A 137 8.95 -4.73 17.79
N THR A 138 9.62 -3.60 17.96
CA THR A 138 10.69 -3.14 17.09
C THR A 138 11.74 -2.42 17.92
N HIS A 139 12.84 -2.06 17.31
CA HIS A 139 13.92 -1.28 17.92
C HIS A 139 14.23 -0.06 17.05
N THR A 140 14.83 0.94 17.66
CA THR A 140 15.43 2.11 17.00
C THR A 140 16.95 1.98 17.09
N ASP A 141 17.53 2.47 18.16
CA ASP A 141 18.98 2.46 18.38
C ASP A 141 19.43 1.36 19.36
N ALA A 142 18.49 0.67 20.01
CA ALA A 142 18.82 -0.45 20.88
C ALA A 142 19.37 -1.61 20.03
N PRO A 143 20.50 -2.24 20.44
CA PRO A 143 20.98 -3.44 19.79
C PRO A 143 19.90 -4.51 19.74
N LEU A 144 19.77 -5.19 18.60
CA LEU A 144 18.73 -6.22 18.40
C LEU A 144 18.79 -7.31 19.48
N GLU A 145 19.97 -7.69 19.92
CA GLU A 145 20.21 -8.66 20.98
C GLU A 145 19.48 -8.30 22.29
N HIS A 146 19.55 -7.03 22.72
CA HIS A 146 18.86 -6.54 23.91
C HIS A 146 17.34 -6.62 23.77
N VAL A 147 16.82 -6.41 22.55
CA VAL A 147 15.38 -6.52 22.27
C VAL A 147 14.93 -7.97 22.39
N LEU A 148 15.77 -8.93 21.95
CA LEU A 148 15.49 -10.35 22.03
C LEU A 148 15.43 -10.84 23.48
N ASP A 149 16.29 -10.33 24.35
CA ASP A 149 16.33 -10.67 25.78
C ASP A 149 15.13 -10.12 26.56
N GLY A 150 14.47 -9.08 26.04
CA GLY A 150 13.32 -8.40 26.65
C GLY A 150 11.97 -9.15 26.57
N GLY A 151 11.94 -10.43 26.21
CA GLY A 151 10.72 -11.24 26.18
C GLY A 151 9.88 -11.02 24.92
N VAL A 152 10.39 -11.41 23.77
CA VAL A 152 9.68 -11.39 22.48
C VAL A 152 8.63 -12.51 22.42
N PRO A 153 7.43 -12.26 21.80
CA PRO A 153 6.43 -13.31 21.59
C PRO A 153 7.03 -14.54 20.86
N GLN A 154 6.63 -15.73 21.27
CA GLN A 154 7.08 -16.97 20.65
C GLN A 154 5.87 -17.90 20.39
N PRO A 155 5.76 -18.51 19.21
CA PRO A 155 6.60 -18.31 17.99
C PRO A 155 6.59 -16.86 17.48
N CYS A 156 7.67 -16.46 16.81
CA CYS A 156 7.87 -15.08 16.36
C CYS A 156 8.06 -15.00 14.84
N VAL A 157 7.37 -14.07 14.22
CA VAL A 157 7.63 -13.66 12.83
C VAL A 157 8.58 -12.47 12.84
N VAL A 158 9.74 -12.63 12.21
CA VAL A 158 10.73 -11.56 12.02
C VAL A 158 10.58 -11.01 10.61
N LYS A 159 10.35 -9.71 10.48
CA LYS A 159 10.22 -9.07 9.17
C LYS A 159 10.81 -7.66 9.17
N ALA A 160 11.39 -7.23 8.04
CA ALA A 160 11.89 -5.87 7.91
C ALA A 160 10.73 -4.86 8.04
N VAL A 161 10.98 -3.73 8.72
CA VAL A 161 10.01 -2.63 8.86
C VAL A 161 9.59 -2.09 7.49
N ARG A 162 10.53 -1.97 6.55
CA ARG A 162 10.26 -1.65 5.16
C ARG A 162 10.57 -2.86 4.28
N GLY A 163 9.65 -3.25 3.42
CA GLY A 163 9.80 -4.39 2.55
C GLY A 163 8.53 -4.70 1.79
N HIS A 164 8.63 -5.57 0.78
CA HIS A 164 7.50 -5.93 -0.08
C HIS A 164 7.60 -7.40 -0.49
N ARG A 165 6.46 -7.98 -0.90
CA ARG A 165 6.35 -9.33 -1.48
C ARG A 165 6.89 -10.46 -0.59
N GLY A 166 6.77 -10.33 0.74
CA GLY A 166 7.21 -11.39 1.67
C GLY A 166 8.72 -11.66 1.69
N ARG A 167 9.53 -10.78 1.12
CA ARG A 167 10.99 -10.90 1.20
C ARG A 167 11.46 -10.57 2.62
N ARG A 168 12.41 -11.35 3.15
CA ARG A 168 12.96 -11.21 4.51
C ARG A 168 11.87 -11.33 5.58
N VAL A 169 11.00 -12.34 5.44
CA VAL A 169 10.06 -12.76 6.47
C VAL A 169 10.47 -14.15 6.94
N PHE A 170 10.70 -14.29 8.24
CA PHE A 170 11.19 -15.51 8.84
C PHE A 170 10.29 -15.91 10.01
N LEU A 171 10.04 -17.19 10.19
CA LEU A 171 9.39 -17.74 11.37
C LEU A 171 10.46 -18.35 12.30
N ALA A 172 10.53 -17.85 13.52
CA ALA A 172 11.31 -18.41 14.59
C ALA A 172 10.36 -19.14 15.56
N ALA A 173 10.52 -20.45 15.67
CA ALA A 173 9.66 -21.27 16.53
C ALA A 173 9.91 -21.03 18.02
N ASP A 174 11.15 -20.72 18.38
CA ASP A 174 11.62 -20.55 19.75
C ASP A 174 12.74 -19.48 19.85
N ALA A 175 13.21 -19.24 21.07
CA ALA A 175 14.28 -18.27 21.33
C ALA A 175 15.60 -18.62 20.63
N LYS A 176 15.93 -19.90 20.45
CA LYS A 176 17.15 -20.34 19.76
C LYS A 176 17.05 -20.02 18.26
N GLY A 177 15.92 -20.37 17.64
CA GLY A 177 15.64 -20.03 16.23
C GLY A 177 15.63 -18.54 16.01
N LEU A 178 15.06 -17.76 16.94
CA LEU A 178 15.03 -16.32 16.87
C LEU A 178 16.43 -15.69 16.89
N ARG A 179 17.32 -16.16 17.79
CA ARG A 179 18.72 -15.70 17.81
C ARG A 179 19.48 -16.09 16.54
N ALA A 180 19.23 -17.29 16.00
CA ALA A 180 19.84 -17.73 14.75
C ALA A 180 19.41 -16.84 13.56
N VAL A 181 18.11 -16.50 13.48
CA VAL A 181 17.59 -15.54 12.46
C VAL A 181 18.24 -14.17 12.68
N ALA A 182 18.23 -13.65 13.91
CA ALA A 182 18.78 -12.33 14.22
C ALA A 182 20.25 -12.20 13.82
N GLY A 183 21.08 -13.23 14.09
CA GLY A 183 22.49 -13.25 13.69
C GLY A 183 22.75 -13.23 12.18
N SER A 184 21.71 -13.45 11.37
CA SER A 184 21.78 -13.37 9.90
C SER A 184 21.21 -12.05 9.34
N LEU A 185 20.68 -11.18 10.19
CA LEU A 185 20.08 -9.90 9.78
C LEU A 185 21.14 -8.81 9.67
N ASP A 186 20.80 -7.82 8.86
CA ASP A 186 21.60 -6.62 8.68
C ASP A 186 21.19 -5.56 9.72
N ASP A 187 22.10 -5.17 10.59
CA ASP A 187 21.86 -4.20 11.68
C ASP A 187 21.53 -2.77 11.21
N ARG A 188 21.68 -2.51 9.90
CA ARG A 188 21.39 -1.19 9.31
C ARG A 188 19.90 -0.85 9.21
N HIS A 189 19.01 -1.82 9.45
CA HIS A 189 17.57 -1.64 9.30
C HIS A 189 16.82 -2.22 10.51
N PRO A 190 15.80 -1.51 11.03
CA PRO A 190 14.98 -2.06 12.09
C PRO A 190 14.10 -3.21 11.58
N TYR A 191 13.87 -4.17 12.45
CA TYR A 191 13.01 -5.33 12.21
C TYR A 191 11.81 -5.32 13.15
N LEU A 192 10.72 -5.90 12.69
CA LEU A 192 9.56 -6.24 13.50
C LEU A 192 9.73 -7.65 14.03
N LEU A 193 9.44 -7.80 15.31
CA LEU A 193 9.32 -9.07 16.04
C LEU A 193 7.85 -9.20 16.41
N GLN A 194 7.11 -9.99 15.65
CA GLN A 194 5.65 -10.04 15.72
C GLN A 194 5.17 -11.41 16.16
N ARG A 195 4.15 -11.46 17.00
CA ARG A 195 3.44 -12.69 17.37
C ARG A 195 3.02 -13.47 16.13
N TYR A 196 3.37 -14.73 16.10
CA TYR A 196 2.90 -15.60 15.03
C TYR A 196 1.44 -16.01 15.27
N VAL A 197 0.61 -15.85 14.27
CA VAL A 197 -0.81 -16.22 14.27
C VAL A 197 -0.96 -17.56 13.56
N ALA A 198 -0.99 -18.65 14.34
CA ALA A 198 -0.91 -20.01 13.82
C ALA A 198 -2.09 -20.37 12.88
N HIS A 199 -3.30 -19.89 13.17
CA HIS A 199 -4.49 -20.13 12.33
C HIS A 199 -4.40 -19.46 10.94
N SER A 200 -3.47 -18.54 10.77
CA SER A 200 -3.13 -17.90 9.50
C SER A 200 -1.84 -18.42 8.87
N HIS A 201 -1.37 -19.61 9.27
CA HIS A 201 -0.20 -20.18 8.59
C HIS A 201 -0.47 -20.38 7.11
N GLY A 202 0.34 -19.74 6.26
CA GLY A 202 0.22 -19.83 4.81
C GLY A 202 -1.06 -19.23 4.24
N ARG A 203 -1.88 -18.51 5.02
CA ARG A 203 -3.10 -17.87 4.50
C ARG A 203 -3.37 -16.52 5.15
N ASP A 204 -3.99 -15.63 4.40
CA ASP A 204 -4.56 -14.39 4.90
C ASP A 204 -5.81 -13.99 4.11
N LEU A 205 -6.54 -13.03 4.64
CA LEU A 205 -7.67 -12.40 3.95
C LEU A 205 -7.22 -11.02 3.46
N ARG A 206 -7.18 -10.80 2.14
CA ARG A 206 -6.98 -9.49 1.52
C ARG A 206 -8.33 -8.85 1.26
N VAL A 207 -8.56 -7.66 1.84
CA VAL A 207 -9.72 -6.82 1.54
C VAL A 207 -9.24 -5.56 0.80
N ILE A 208 -9.88 -5.24 -0.31
CA ILE A 208 -9.67 -3.97 -1.03
C ILE A 208 -10.74 -2.99 -0.56
N VAL A 209 -10.28 -1.91 0.02
CA VAL A 209 -11.11 -0.80 0.49
C VAL A 209 -10.96 0.37 -0.47
N VAL A 210 -12.08 0.92 -0.92
CA VAL A 210 -12.15 2.15 -1.72
C VAL A 210 -13.18 3.07 -1.11
N ASP A 211 -12.77 4.27 -0.79
CA ASP A 211 -13.62 5.35 -0.28
C ASP A 211 -14.57 4.88 0.83
N ARG A 212 -13.98 4.29 1.87
CA ARG A 212 -14.66 3.79 3.08
C ARG A 212 -15.61 2.60 2.85
N ARG A 213 -15.43 1.85 1.78
CA ARG A 213 -16.20 0.64 1.49
C ARG A 213 -15.27 -0.53 1.15
N ALA A 214 -15.55 -1.69 1.69
CA ALA A 214 -14.96 -2.94 1.22
C ALA A 214 -15.57 -3.28 -0.15
N VAL A 215 -14.74 -3.26 -1.19
CA VAL A 215 -15.19 -3.46 -2.58
C VAL A 215 -14.99 -4.90 -3.00
N ALA A 216 -13.88 -5.50 -2.60
CA ALA A 216 -13.57 -6.89 -2.93
C ALA A 216 -12.75 -7.53 -1.81
N ALA A 217 -12.95 -8.83 -1.60
CA ALA A 217 -12.20 -9.62 -0.65
C ALA A 217 -11.78 -10.97 -1.26
N ALA A 218 -10.59 -11.44 -0.89
CA ALA A 218 -10.09 -12.75 -1.30
C ALA A 218 -9.22 -13.38 -0.21
N VAL A 219 -9.43 -14.66 0.06
CA VAL A 219 -8.50 -15.48 0.83
C VAL A 219 -7.33 -15.83 -0.08
N ARG A 220 -6.12 -15.49 0.35
CA ARG A 220 -4.87 -15.89 -0.31
C ARG A 220 -4.28 -17.06 0.44
N THR A 221 -3.82 -18.08 -0.27
CA THR A 221 -3.22 -19.28 0.31
C THR A 221 -1.88 -19.54 -0.35
N ALA A 222 -0.85 -19.79 0.44
CA ALA A 222 0.47 -20.13 -0.05
C ALA A 222 0.43 -21.45 -0.83
N GLY A 223 1.28 -21.58 -1.84
CA GLY A 223 1.64 -22.89 -2.38
C GLY A 223 2.63 -23.57 -1.43
N ASP A 224 2.45 -24.84 -1.16
CA ASP A 224 3.23 -25.60 -0.19
C ASP A 224 3.12 -25.06 1.25
N ASP A 225 3.86 -25.62 2.17
CA ASP A 225 3.85 -25.31 3.61
C ASP A 225 4.64 -24.01 3.93
N ARG A 226 4.40 -22.94 3.16
CA ARG A 226 5.08 -21.65 3.33
C ARG A 226 4.32 -20.73 4.28
N LEU A 227 5.09 -20.00 5.08
CA LEU A 227 4.55 -19.00 6.02
C LEU A 227 3.74 -17.88 5.37
N VAL A 228 4.11 -17.46 4.16
CA VAL A 228 3.57 -16.25 3.51
C VAL A 228 2.72 -16.64 2.31
N SER A 229 1.47 -16.18 2.29
CA SER A 229 0.45 -16.41 1.25
C SER A 229 0.66 -15.62 -0.05
N ASN A 230 1.91 -15.27 -0.39
CA ASN A 230 2.20 -14.38 -1.50
C ASN A 230 1.95 -15.03 -2.87
N LEU A 231 0.99 -14.50 -3.63
CA LEU A 231 0.64 -14.95 -4.98
C LEU A 231 1.82 -14.92 -5.97
N ALA A 232 2.77 -13.99 -5.78
CA ALA A 232 3.96 -13.90 -6.63
C ALA A 232 4.92 -15.10 -6.45
N GLN A 233 4.68 -15.96 -5.45
CA GLN A 233 5.47 -17.15 -5.13
C GLN A 233 4.70 -18.46 -5.34
N GLY A 234 3.65 -18.42 -6.19
CA GLY A 234 2.86 -19.63 -6.53
C GLY A 234 1.66 -19.88 -5.61
N GLY A 235 1.28 -18.91 -4.78
CA GLY A 235 0.05 -18.98 -4.00
C GLY A 235 -1.22 -18.93 -4.86
N THR A 236 -2.33 -19.42 -4.31
CA THR A 236 -3.68 -19.31 -4.88
C THR A 236 -4.47 -18.24 -4.17
N HIS A 237 -5.59 -17.82 -4.77
CA HIS A 237 -6.55 -16.98 -4.10
C HIS A 237 -7.97 -17.42 -4.44
N THR A 238 -8.90 -17.16 -3.52
CA THR A 238 -10.33 -17.42 -3.70
C THR A 238 -11.08 -16.15 -3.34
N VAL A 239 -11.81 -15.60 -4.31
CA VAL A 239 -12.66 -14.42 -4.09
C VAL A 239 -13.79 -14.79 -3.12
N CYS A 240 -14.01 -13.92 -2.13
CA CYS A 240 -14.95 -14.19 -1.03
C CYS A 240 -15.64 -12.92 -0.51
N THR A 241 -15.81 -11.92 -1.37
CA THR A 241 -16.49 -10.65 -1.02
C THR A 241 -17.85 -10.92 -0.37
N GLY A 242 -18.10 -10.26 0.77
CA GLY A 242 -19.32 -10.42 1.57
C GLY A 242 -19.36 -11.68 2.46
N ARG A 243 -18.34 -12.55 2.40
CA ARG A 243 -18.30 -13.79 3.21
C ARG A 243 -17.80 -13.56 4.64
N TYR A 244 -17.01 -12.53 4.84
CA TYR A 244 -16.40 -12.20 6.14
C TYR A 244 -16.75 -10.75 6.52
N PRO A 245 -18.02 -10.43 6.84
CA PRO A 245 -18.49 -9.07 7.04
C PRO A 245 -17.74 -8.35 8.17
N ASP A 246 -17.41 -9.04 9.27
CA ASP A 246 -16.67 -8.45 10.39
C ASP A 246 -15.23 -8.08 9.99
N ALA A 247 -14.57 -8.93 9.20
CA ALA A 247 -13.24 -8.64 8.66
C ALA A 247 -13.27 -7.52 7.62
N GLU A 248 -14.30 -7.47 6.78
CA GLU A 248 -14.48 -6.41 5.80
C GLU A 248 -14.74 -5.05 6.49
N ALA A 249 -15.54 -5.02 7.56
CA ALA A 249 -15.74 -3.83 8.39
C ALA A 249 -14.44 -3.40 9.07
N LEU A 250 -13.71 -4.34 9.68
CA LEU A 250 -12.41 -4.08 10.30
C LEU A 250 -11.38 -3.52 9.29
N ALA A 251 -11.39 -4.01 8.06
CA ALA A 251 -10.53 -3.49 6.99
C ALA A 251 -10.88 -2.04 6.63
N VAL A 252 -12.16 -1.68 6.62
CA VAL A 252 -12.61 -0.30 6.39
C VAL A 252 -12.14 0.61 7.52
N GLU A 253 -12.29 0.17 8.78
CA GLU A 253 -11.80 0.92 9.94
C GLU A 253 -10.28 1.12 9.87
N ALA A 254 -9.52 0.07 9.52
CA ALA A 254 -8.07 0.14 9.38
C ALA A 254 -7.63 1.11 8.28
N ALA A 255 -8.27 1.07 7.10
CA ALA A 255 -7.97 2.00 6.01
C ALA A 255 -8.26 3.45 6.41
N ASN A 256 -9.38 3.69 7.13
CA ASN A 256 -9.76 5.01 7.63
C ASN A 256 -8.79 5.52 8.70
N ALA A 257 -8.35 4.67 9.62
CA ALA A 257 -7.40 5.04 10.67
C ALA A 257 -6.04 5.49 10.11
N ILE A 258 -5.61 4.91 8.99
CA ILE A 258 -4.41 5.34 8.26
C ILE A 258 -4.68 6.57 7.38
N GLY A 259 -5.92 6.86 7.04
CA GLY A 259 -6.31 7.96 6.15
C GLY A 259 -6.21 7.64 4.67
N LEU A 260 -6.32 6.36 4.28
CA LEU A 260 -6.25 5.92 2.88
C LEU A 260 -7.64 5.87 2.24
N GLY A 261 -7.78 6.52 1.10
CA GLY A 261 -8.98 6.40 0.25
C GLY A 261 -8.99 5.10 -0.58
N VAL A 262 -7.83 4.55 -0.91
CA VAL A 262 -7.67 3.23 -1.54
C VAL A 262 -6.63 2.44 -0.77
N ALA A 263 -7.03 1.29 -0.24
CA ALA A 263 -6.15 0.44 0.55
C ALA A 263 -6.36 -1.06 0.24
N GLY A 264 -5.29 -1.84 0.39
CA GLY A 264 -5.38 -3.29 0.52
C GLY A 264 -5.02 -3.68 1.94
N VAL A 265 -5.98 -4.20 2.68
CA VAL A 265 -5.80 -4.60 4.06
C VAL A 265 -5.63 -6.10 4.15
N ASP A 266 -4.57 -6.55 4.80
CA ASP A 266 -4.27 -7.95 5.04
C ASP A 266 -4.64 -8.32 6.48
N LEU A 267 -5.59 -9.23 6.63
CA LEU A 267 -6.08 -9.71 7.92
C LEU A 267 -5.68 -11.16 8.16
N LEU A 268 -5.37 -11.46 9.40
CA LEU A 268 -5.07 -12.81 9.87
C LEU A 268 -6.29 -13.39 10.59
N PHE A 269 -6.51 -14.68 10.37
CA PHE A 269 -7.54 -15.46 11.06
C PHE A 269 -7.02 -15.85 12.44
N GLU A 270 -7.73 -15.49 13.49
CA GLU A 270 -7.43 -15.92 14.86
C GLU A 270 -8.13 -17.25 15.21
N ALA A 271 -7.69 -17.86 16.30
CA ALA A 271 -8.21 -19.17 16.76
C ALA A 271 -9.68 -19.14 17.16
N ASP A 272 -10.13 -18.01 17.68
CA ASP A 272 -11.51 -17.79 18.15
C ASP A 272 -12.46 -17.35 17.02
N GLY A 273 -11.98 -17.28 15.79
CA GLY A 273 -12.74 -16.84 14.63
C GLY A 273 -12.72 -15.32 14.41
N SER A 274 -12.07 -14.56 15.27
CA SER A 274 -11.85 -13.12 15.07
C SER A 274 -10.71 -12.86 14.07
N PHE A 275 -10.44 -11.57 13.81
CA PHE A 275 -9.41 -11.13 12.88
C PHE A 275 -8.49 -10.10 13.51
N THR A 276 -7.22 -10.11 13.08
CA THR A 276 -6.25 -9.04 13.37
C THR A 276 -5.66 -8.48 12.10
N VAL A 277 -5.39 -7.17 12.07
CA VAL A 277 -4.82 -6.49 10.91
C VAL A 277 -3.30 -6.69 10.90
N CYS A 278 -2.81 -7.37 9.87
CA CYS A 278 -1.38 -7.63 9.69
C CYS A 278 -0.65 -6.50 8.97
N GLU A 279 -1.29 -5.93 7.94
CA GLU A 279 -0.69 -4.91 7.07
C GLU A 279 -1.77 -4.09 6.35
N VAL A 280 -1.50 -2.79 6.16
CA VAL A 280 -2.31 -1.90 5.31
C VAL A 280 -1.43 -1.38 4.17
N ASN A 281 -1.84 -1.64 2.94
CA ASN A 281 -1.09 -1.30 1.73
C ASN A 281 -1.73 -0.12 1.00
N CYS A 282 -1.00 0.97 0.79
CA CYS A 282 -1.46 2.18 0.08
C CYS A 282 -1.47 2.04 -1.46
N ASN A 283 -0.88 1.01 -2.00
CA ASN A 283 -0.84 0.74 -3.44
C ASN A 283 -1.13 -0.74 -3.70
N PRO A 284 -2.37 -1.19 -3.39
CA PRO A 284 -2.73 -2.59 -3.51
C PRO A 284 -2.66 -3.07 -4.95
N THR A 285 -2.34 -4.35 -5.11
CA THR A 285 -2.56 -5.10 -6.34
C THR A 285 -3.73 -6.04 -6.12
N TRP A 286 -4.51 -6.22 -7.16
CA TRP A 286 -5.63 -7.17 -7.21
C TRP A 286 -5.59 -7.98 -8.49
N ARG A 287 -6.46 -8.93 -8.64
CA ARG A 287 -6.54 -9.78 -9.83
C ARG A 287 -7.79 -9.43 -10.65
N PRO A 288 -7.80 -9.75 -11.96
CA PRO A 288 -8.94 -9.45 -12.83
C PRO A 288 -10.27 -10.09 -12.42
N ASP A 289 -10.22 -11.16 -11.62
CA ASP A 289 -11.39 -11.84 -11.08
C ASP A 289 -11.93 -11.23 -9.78
N MET A 290 -11.38 -10.09 -9.33
CA MET A 290 -11.90 -9.26 -8.25
C MET A 290 -12.57 -8.00 -8.87
N PRO A 291 -13.86 -8.08 -9.27
CA PRO A 291 -14.51 -7.02 -10.04
C PRO A 291 -14.86 -5.78 -9.20
N GLY A 292 -15.09 -4.66 -9.87
CA GLY A 292 -15.65 -3.43 -9.30
C GLY A 292 -14.64 -2.50 -8.61
N ILE A 293 -13.37 -2.86 -8.54
CA ILE A 293 -12.34 -2.07 -7.85
C ILE A 293 -11.99 -0.83 -8.66
N GLU A 294 -11.75 -0.99 -9.94
CA GLU A 294 -11.36 0.08 -10.86
C GLU A 294 -12.47 1.13 -10.98
N GLU A 295 -13.70 0.67 -11.12
CA GLU A 295 -14.88 1.51 -11.18
C GLU A 295 -15.09 2.27 -9.87
N ALA A 296 -14.94 1.60 -8.73
CA ALA A 296 -15.05 2.25 -7.43
C ALA A 296 -14.01 3.36 -7.24
N ILE A 297 -12.78 3.17 -7.72
CA ILE A 297 -11.73 4.19 -7.67
C ILE A 297 -12.08 5.37 -8.58
N ALA A 298 -12.55 5.12 -9.80
CA ALA A 298 -12.97 6.16 -10.73
C ALA A 298 -14.16 6.97 -10.19
N VAL A 299 -15.17 6.30 -9.62
CA VAL A 299 -16.31 6.93 -8.93
C VAL A 299 -15.85 7.78 -7.75
N ALA A 300 -14.89 7.29 -6.94
CA ALA A 300 -14.34 8.07 -5.83
C ALA A 300 -13.64 9.35 -6.31
N CYS A 301 -12.95 9.31 -7.46
CA CYS A 301 -12.37 10.50 -8.08
C CYS A 301 -13.45 11.46 -8.56
N ARG A 302 -14.51 10.96 -9.21
CA ARG A 302 -15.64 11.80 -9.66
C ARG A 302 -16.32 12.52 -8.49
N SER A 303 -16.65 11.77 -7.43
CA SER A 303 -17.30 12.37 -6.25
C SER A 303 -16.49 13.52 -5.64
N ARG A 304 -15.15 13.42 -5.64
CA ARG A 304 -14.29 14.51 -5.17
C ARG A 304 -14.24 15.69 -6.15
N LEU A 305 -14.33 15.44 -7.45
CA LEU A 305 -14.45 16.53 -8.44
C LEU A 305 -15.73 17.34 -8.27
N GLU A 306 -16.86 16.68 -7.98
CA GLU A 306 -18.15 17.30 -7.74
C GLU A 306 -18.14 18.17 -6.48
N THR A 307 -17.37 17.81 -5.47
CA THR A 307 -17.24 18.57 -4.21
C THR A 307 -16.19 19.69 -4.29
N ALA A 308 -15.31 19.66 -5.28
CA ALA A 308 -14.24 20.67 -5.48
C ALA A 308 -14.65 21.81 -6.43
N GLY A 309 -15.85 21.77 -6.99
CA GLY A 309 -16.43 22.78 -7.91
C GLY A 309 -17.47 23.59 -7.26
#